data_70801e91f0156b6c85dedb709eac079d
#
_entry.id   70801e91f0156b6c85dedb709eac079d
#
_cell.length_a   1.000
_cell.length_b   1.000
_cell.length_c   1.000
_cell.angle_alpha   90.00
_cell.angle_beta   90.00
_cell.angle_gamma   90.00
#
_symmetry.space_group_name_H-M   'P 1'
#
loop_
_entity.id
_entity.type
_entity.pdbx_description
1 polymer ?
#
loop_
_entity_poly.entity_id
_entity_poly.type
_entity_poly.pdbx_seq_one_letter_code
_entity_poly.pdbx_strand_id
1 'polypeptide(L)'
;MEGNIKQTSAGKETTKVEELSPRETKDRIIALCLVFAVVIFFWMAFHQNGLTLTYFADEFTAKSSTGLESMMFDVWNLVAIIFIVYGLFSLFQSSTGKSKAISGIVILLALAFLGYRYSSLNGSVPVDAPIFQQFNPFFVVALTPVSMAIFGALSRKGKEPSAPRKIGLGMLVAACGFILMMFSSFGLLTPEAQSEAIQAGTASFVSPNWLISTYLVLTFGELLLSPMGISFVSKVAPPKYKGMMMGGWFVATAIGNYLTAVAAWIWGDMPLWIVWGVLVGVCLVSAVFIFSVMKKLEKVA
;
A
#
# COMPACT_ATOMS: atom_id res chain seq x y z
N MET A 1 31.76 -65.41 2.49
CA MET A 1 31.67 -64.26 3.42
C MET A 1 30.63 -63.33 2.83
N GLU A 2 29.39 -63.50 3.31
CA GLU A 2 28.22 -62.72 2.89
C GLU A 2 28.14 -61.43 3.73
N GLY A 3 28.20 -60.30 3.07
CA GLY A 3 28.03 -59.01 3.68
C GLY A 3 26.58 -58.56 3.61
N ASN A 4 25.89 -58.55 4.77
CA ASN A 4 24.52 -58.07 4.96
C ASN A 4 24.43 -56.55 4.74
N ILE A 5 23.78 -56.13 3.64
CA ILE A 5 23.39 -54.74 3.44
C ILE A 5 22.03 -54.54 4.13
N LYS A 6 22.03 -53.88 5.26
CA LYS A 6 20.82 -53.37 5.93
C LYS A 6 20.27 -52.23 5.10
N GLN A 7 19.15 -52.46 4.42
CA GLN A 7 18.31 -51.39 3.89
C GLN A 7 17.64 -50.64 5.04
N THR A 8 18.05 -49.39 5.23
CA THR A 8 17.39 -48.43 6.11
C THR A 8 16.17 -47.88 5.36
N SER A 9 14.98 -48.37 5.68
CA SER A 9 13.73 -47.79 5.23
C SER A 9 13.57 -46.41 5.83
N ALA A 10 13.72 -45.37 5.00
CA ALA A 10 13.34 -44.00 5.34
C ALA A 10 11.81 -43.94 5.52
N GLY A 11 11.40 -43.96 6.78
CA GLY A 11 10.02 -43.68 7.15
C GLY A 11 9.64 -42.29 6.74
N LYS A 12 8.67 -42.18 5.83
CA LYS A 12 7.92 -40.92 5.62
C LYS A 12 7.22 -40.63 6.96
N GLU A 13 7.73 -39.68 7.72
CA GLU A 13 6.94 -39.00 8.75
C GLU A 13 5.79 -38.27 8.05
N THR A 14 4.64 -38.93 7.96
CA THR A 14 3.38 -38.29 7.69
C THR A 14 3.06 -37.45 8.93
N THR A 15 3.41 -36.17 8.90
CA THR A 15 2.93 -35.17 9.86
C THR A 15 1.41 -35.29 9.88
N LYS A 16 0.85 -35.88 10.96
CA LYS A 16 -0.60 -35.89 11.21
C LYS A 16 -1.07 -34.45 11.21
N VAL A 17 -1.75 -34.04 10.15
CA VAL A 17 -2.43 -32.76 10.10
C VAL A 17 -3.48 -32.80 11.21
N GLU A 18 -3.32 -31.96 12.21
CA GLU A 18 -4.25 -31.84 13.34
C GLU A 18 -5.63 -31.50 12.78
N GLU A 19 -6.57 -32.47 12.83
CA GLU A 19 -7.91 -32.30 12.31
C GLU A 19 -8.70 -31.37 13.26
N LEU A 20 -8.94 -30.14 12.79
CA LEU A 20 -9.79 -29.19 13.50
C LEU A 20 -11.22 -29.74 13.59
N SER A 21 -11.92 -29.45 14.69
CA SER A 21 -13.33 -29.79 14.83
C SER A 21 -14.16 -29.08 13.71
N PRO A 22 -15.30 -29.65 13.30
CA PRO A 22 -16.17 -29.04 12.29
C PRO A 22 -16.61 -27.61 12.67
N ARG A 23 -16.77 -27.35 13.96
CA ARG A 23 -17.14 -26.02 14.49
C ARG A 23 -15.99 -25.01 14.32
N GLU A 24 -14.76 -25.38 14.71
CA GLU A 24 -13.60 -24.54 14.54
C GLU A 24 -13.30 -24.27 13.07
N THR A 25 -13.40 -25.29 12.21
CA THR A 25 -13.26 -25.15 10.76
C THR A 25 -14.25 -24.10 10.22
N LYS A 26 -15.52 -24.19 10.62
CA LYS A 26 -16.55 -23.23 10.22
C LYS A 26 -16.25 -21.81 10.72
N ASP A 27 -15.87 -21.66 11.98
CA ASP A 27 -15.58 -20.36 12.58
C ASP A 27 -14.40 -19.66 11.88
N ARG A 28 -13.33 -20.40 11.54
CA ARG A 28 -12.19 -19.90 10.78
C ARG A 28 -12.56 -19.49 9.36
N ILE A 29 -13.34 -20.30 8.64
CA ILE A 29 -13.82 -19.95 7.28
C ILE A 29 -14.66 -18.68 7.32
N ILE A 30 -15.59 -18.56 8.27
CA ILE A 30 -16.43 -17.36 8.40
C ILE A 30 -15.55 -16.13 8.68
N ALA A 31 -14.56 -16.25 9.56
CA ALA A 31 -13.64 -15.13 9.84
C ALA A 31 -12.87 -14.69 8.59
N LEU A 32 -12.39 -15.62 7.78
CA LEU A 32 -11.73 -15.32 6.51
C LEU A 32 -12.67 -14.65 5.51
N CYS A 33 -13.92 -15.13 5.38
CA CYS A 33 -14.91 -14.49 4.51
C CYS A 33 -15.22 -13.04 4.93
N LEU A 34 -15.28 -12.77 6.25
CA LEU A 34 -15.45 -11.40 6.76
C LEU A 34 -14.26 -10.50 6.41
N VAL A 35 -13.04 -11.02 6.49
CA VAL A 35 -11.84 -10.28 6.07
C VAL A 35 -11.85 -10.06 4.55
N PHE A 36 -12.21 -11.06 3.76
CA PHE A 36 -12.29 -10.93 2.29
C PHE A 36 -13.27 -9.83 1.87
N ALA A 37 -14.42 -9.71 2.56
CA ALA A 37 -15.37 -8.63 2.30
C ALA A 37 -14.72 -7.24 2.46
N VAL A 38 -13.87 -7.04 3.48
CA VAL A 38 -13.14 -5.77 3.68
C VAL A 38 -12.05 -5.59 2.60
N VAL A 39 -11.35 -6.67 2.26
CA VAL A 39 -10.25 -6.66 1.28
C VAL A 39 -10.76 -6.26 -0.11
N ILE A 40 -11.96 -6.67 -0.50
CA ILE A 40 -12.61 -6.23 -1.75
C ILE A 40 -12.65 -4.71 -1.82
N PHE A 41 -13.16 -4.05 -0.80
CA PHE A 41 -13.30 -2.59 -0.77
C PHE A 41 -11.96 -1.87 -0.63
N PHE A 42 -10.99 -2.48 0.06
CA PHE A 42 -9.63 -1.93 0.09
C PHE A 42 -9.03 -1.86 -1.31
N TRP A 43 -9.05 -2.97 -2.05
CA TRP A 43 -8.47 -3.00 -3.40
C TRP A 43 -9.24 -2.13 -4.38
N MET A 44 -10.58 -2.05 -4.25
CA MET A 44 -11.39 -1.09 -4.99
C MET A 44 -10.90 0.36 -4.79
N ALA A 45 -10.63 0.75 -3.55
CA ALA A 45 -10.15 2.09 -3.21
C ALA A 45 -8.67 2.25 -3.60
N PHE A 46 -7.82 1.31 -3.27
CA PHE A 46 -6.38 1.39 -3.50
C PHE A 46 -6.01 1.47 -4.99
N HIS A 47 -6.65 0.66 -5.84
CA HIS A 47 -6.37 0.66 -7.27
C HIS A 47 -6.92 1.89 -8.03
N GLN A 48 -7.50 2.85 -7.33
CA GLN A 48 -7.73 4.18 -7.91
C GLN A 48 -6.42 4.88 -8.31
N ASN A 49 -5.28 4.43 -7.78
CA ASN A 49 -3.97 4.91 -8.20
C ASN A 49 -3.71 4.73 -9.71
N GLY A 50 -4.24 3.66 -10.32
CA GLY A 50 -4.15 3.38 -11.75
C GLY A 50 -5.35 3.88 -12.57
N LEU A 51 -6.33 4.55 -11.96
CA LEU A 51 -7.56 4.99 -12.64
C LEU A 51 -7.87 6.45 -12.32
N THR A 52 -8.68 6.75 -11.31
CA THR A 52 -9.14 8.14 -11.06
C THR A 52 -8.02 9.07 -10.57
N LEU A 53 -7.01 8.57 -9.85
CA LEU A 53 -5.83 9.37 -9.53
C LEU A 53 -4.99 9.68 -10.77
N THR A 54 -4.97 8.78 -11.77
CA THR A 54 -4.32 9.06 -13.06
C THR A 54 -5.13 10.09 -13.89
N TYR A 55 -6.46 10.00 -13.86
CA TYR A 55 -7.31 11.03 -14.49
C TYR A 55 -7.07 12.39 -13.84
N PHE A 56 -7.03 12.44 -12.49
CA PHE A 56 -6.74 13.68 -11.79
C PHE A 56 -5.33 14.21 -12.12
N ALA A 57 -4.34 13.34 -12.24
CA ALA A 57 -3.00 13.73 -12.67
C ALA A 57 -3.00 14.36 -14.06
N ASP A 58 -3.82 13.83 -14.97
CA ASP A 58 -3.89 14.31 -16.35
C ASP A 58 -4.71 15.58 -16.48
N GLU A 59 -5.83 15.70 -15.80
CA GLU A 59 -6.78 16.79 -16.02
C GLU A 59 -6.55 17.99 -15.08
N PHE A 60 -6.07 17.77 -13.85
CA PHE A 60 -6.06 18.78 -12.80
C PHE A 60 -4.68 19.08 -12.21
N THR A 61 -3.64 18.33 -12.55
CA THR A 61 -2.31 18.53 -11.97
C THR A 61 -1.41 19.33 -12.92
N ALA A 62 -0.59 20.22 -12.37
CA ALA A 62 0.36 21.00 -13.14
C ALA A 62 1.27 20.11 -14.01
N LYS A 63 1.38 20.47 -15.29
CA LYS A 63 2.12 19.71 -16.30
C LYS A 63 3.63 19.94 -16.27
N SER A 64 4.10 20.79 -15.35
CA SER A 64 5.52 21.03 -15.14
C SER A 64 5.81 21.32 -13.69
N SER A 65 7.00 20.96 -13.23
CA SER A 65 7.48 21.20 -11.87
C SER A 65 8.86 21.83 -11.89
N THR A 66 9.19 22.61 -10.87
CA THR A 66 10.47 23.31 -10.72
C THR A 66 11.10 23.09 -9.34
N GLY A 67 12.37 23.36 -9.22
CA GLY A 67 13.09 23.32 -7.95
C GLY A 67 13.09 21.93 -7.31
N LEU A 68 12.91 21.89 -5.98
CA LEU A 68 13.00 20.64 -5.22
C LEU A 68 11.89 19.63 -5.58
N GLU A 69 10.68 20.11 -5.89
CA GLU A 69 9.57 19.27 -6.29
C GLU A 69 9.90 18.46 -7.55
N SER A 70 10.58 19.07 -8.53
CA SER A 70 10.95 18.40 -9.79
C SER A 70 11.90 17.22 -9.59
N MET A 71 12.67 17.19 -8.49
CA MET A 71 13.54 16.07 -8.15
C MET A 71 12.78 14.77 -7.92
N MET A 72 11.48 14.85 -7.52
CA MET A 72 10.65 13.68 -7.28
C MET A 72 10.22 12.95 -8.56
N PHE A 73 10.33 13.60 -9.73
CA PHE A 73 9.91 13.02 -11.00
C PHE A 73 11.03 12.28 -11.76
N ASP A 74 12.21 12.16 -11.16
CA ASP A 74 13.32 11.37 -11.70
C ASP A 74 13.52 10.11 -10.84
N VAL A 75 13.43 8.94 -11.47
CA VAL A 75 13.53 7.64 -10.79
C VAL A 75 14.87 7.45 -10.07
N TRP A 76 15.97 7.99 -10.59
CA TRP A 76 17.28 7.85 -9.96
C TRP A 76 17.40 8.65 -8.66
N ASN A 77 16.70 9.79 -8.59
CA ASN A 77 16.59 10.55 -7.35
C ASN A 77 15.79 9.77 -6.30
N LEU A 78 14.70 9.11 -6.70
CA LEU A 78 13.93 8.24 -5.80
C LEU A 78 14.75 7.05 -5.31
N VAL A 79 15.54 6.43 -6.20
CA VAL A 79 16.48 5.36 -5.82
C VAL A 79 17.53 5.85 -4.82
N ALA A 80 18.10 7.05 -5.03
CA ALA A 80 19.03 7.64 -4.07
C ALA A 80 18.39 7.87 -2.69
N ILE A 81 17.12 8.31 -2.64
CA ILE A 81 16.36 8.45 -1.39
C ILE A 81 16.18 7.07 -0.70
N ILE A 82 15.88 6.01 -1.46
CA ILE A 82 15.81 4.64 -0.90
C ILE A 82 17.15 4.26 -0.25
N PHE A 83 18.28 4.50 -0.90
CA PHE A 83 19.60 4.23 -0.32
C PHE A 83 19.85 5.01 0.96
N ILE A 84 19.40 6.27 1.05
CA ILE A 84 19.47 7.06 2.28
C ILE A 84 18.64 6.42 3.38
N VAL A 85 17.37 6.04 3.11
CA VAL A 85 16.49 5.42 4.09
C VAL A 85 17.11 4.12 4.63
N TYR A 86 17.51 3.20 3.76
CA TYR A 86 18.11 1.93 4.16
C TYR A 86 19.46 2.12 4.84
N GLY A 87 20.26 3.08 4.39
CA GLY A 87 21.52 3.46 5.00
C GLY A 87 21.32 3.95 6.44
N LEU A 88 20.32 4.81 6.68
CA LEU A 88 19.96 5.27 8.01
C LEU A 88 19.52 4.11 8.91
N PHE A 89 18.63 3.24 8.43
CA PHE A 89 18.21 2.06 9.19
C PHE A 89 19.39 1.15 9.53
N SER A 90 20.26 0.88 8.57
CA SER A 90 21.47 0.08 8.80
C SER A 90 22.42 0.76 9.80
N LEU A 91 22.57 2.07 9.75
CA LEU A 91 23.41 2.84 10.66
C LEU A 91 22.95 2.68 12.13
N PHE A 92 21.62 2.71 12.37
CA PHE A 92 21.06 2.60 13.72
C PHE A 92 20.97 1.15 14.21
N GLN A 93 20.76 0.16 13.32
CA GLN A 93 20.58 -1.25 13.71
C GLN A 93 21.90 -2.03 13.78
N SER A 94 22.95 -1.61 13.07
CA SER A 94 24.21 -2.35 13.02
C SER A 94 24.99 -2.25 14.33
N SER A 95 25.50 -3.39 14.77
CA SER A 95 26.39 -3.50 15.94
C SER A 95 27.87 -3.28 15.60
N THR A 96 28.28 -3.48 14.32
CA THR A 96 29.68 -3.42 13.88
C THR A 96 30.07 -2.07 13.32
N GLY A 97 31.25 -1.55 13.73
CA GLY A 97 31.78 -0.28 13.21
C GLY A 97 31.97 -0.26 11.69
N LYS A 98 32.36 -1.39 11.10
CA LYS A 98 32.52 -1.54 9.63
C LYS A 98 31.18 -1.34 8.90
N SER A 99 30.08 -1.95 9.38
CA SER A 99 28.77 -1.77 8.78
C SER A 99 28.27 -0.33 8.90
N LYS A 100 28.49 0.32 10.05
CA LYS A 100 28.16 1.75 10.23
C LYS A 100 28.93 2.64 9.27
N ALA A 101 30.22 2.39 9.07
CA ALA A 101 31.06 3.15 8.13
C ALA A 101 30.55 2.98 6.70
N ILE A 102 30.23 1.78 6.25
CA ILE A 102 29.67 1.51 4.92
C ILE A 102 28.34 2.26 4.76
N SER A 103 27.43 2.16 5.74
CA SER A 103 26.14 2.86 5.69
C SER A 103 26.33 4.39 5.61
N GLY A 104 27.27 4.95 6.37
CA GLY A 104 27.61 6.37 6.31
C GLY A 104 28.12 6.78 4.92
N ILE A 105 28.99 5.99 4.31
CA ILE A 105 29.51 6.25 2.96
C ILE A 105 28.36 6.21 1.93
N VAL A 106 27.48 5.21 2.00
CA VAL A 106 26.32 5.11 1.10
C VAL A 106 25.42 6.33 1.21
N ILE A 107 25.11 6.79 2.43
CA ILE A 107 24.32 7.99 2.65
C ILE A 107 24.99 9.22 2.04
N LEU A 108 26.30 9.41 2.30
CA LEU A 108 27.02 10.55 1.78
C LEU A 108 27.09 10.57 0.24
N LEU A 109 27.30 9.42 -0.38
CA LEU A 109 27.29 9.29 -1.85
C LEU A 109 25.91 9.61 -2.43
N ALA A 110 24.83 9.10 -1.80
CA ALA A 110 23.48 9.39 -2.24
C ALA A 110 23.11 10.87 -2.08
N LEU A 111 23.52 11.51 -0.98
CA LEU A 111 23.32 12.95 -0.77
C LEU A 111 24.13 13.77 -1.77
N ALA A 112 25.38 13.42 -2.04
CA ALA A 112 26.21 14.07 -3.04
C ALA A 112 25.61 13.96 -4.44
N PHE A 113 25.08 12.77 -4.78
CA PHE A 113 24.37 12.56 -6.04
C PHE A 113 23.13 13.46 -6.15
N LEU A 114 22.28 13.50 -5.12
CA LEU A 114 21.11 14.38 -5.10
C LEU A 114 21.48 15.87 -5.18
N GLY A 115 22.54 16.29 -4.49
CA GLY A 115 23.06 17.64 -4.56
C GLY A 115 23.55 18.01 -5.96
N TYR A 116 24.29 17.10 -6.62
CA TYR A 116 24.71 17.27 -8.01
C TYR A 116 23.51 17.37 -8.96
N ARG A 117 22.52 16.48 -8.81
CA ARG A 117 21.29 16.49 -9.63
C ARG A 117 20.52 17.79 -9.44
N TYR A 118 20.39 18.27 -8.21
CA TYR A 118 19.73 19.54 -7.90
C TYR A 118 20.45 20.75 -8.53
N SER A 119 21.77 20.80 -8.42
CA SER A 119 22.56 21.89 -9.00
C SER A 119 22.57 21.87 -10.54
N SER A 120 22.29 20.73 -11.14
CA SER A 120 22.20 20.54 -12.60
C SER A 120 20.80 20.77 -13.16
N LEU A 121 19.81 21.08 -12.31
CA LEU A 121 18.46 21.41 -12.76
C LEU A 121 18.45 22.73 -13.52
N ASN A 122 18.02 22.69 -14.77
CA ASN A 122 17.87 23.84 -15.64
C ASN A 122 16.39 24.00 -16.03
N GLY A 123 15.69 24.95 -15.40
CA GLY A 123 14.31 25.26 -15.73
C GLY A 123 13.27 24.32 -15.13
N SER A 124 12.22 24.03 -15.88
CA SER A 124 11.12 23.17 -15.47
C SER A 124 11.25 21.76 -16.05
N VAL A 125 10.81 20.76 -15.27
CA VAL A 125 10.72 19.35 -15.68
C VAL A 125 9.26 19.06 -16.06
N PRO A 126 8.98 18.42 -17.21
CA PRO A 126 7.62 18.02 -17.57
C PRO A 126 7.10 16.96 -16.60
N VAL A 127 5.81 17.03 -16.28
CA VAL A 127 5.11 16.10 -15.39
C VAL A 127 3.94 15.50 -16.14
N ASP A 128 4.10 14.25 -16.55
CA ASP A 128 3.05 13.48 -17.24
C ASP A 128 2.30 12.58 -16.25
N ALA A 129 1.02 12.35 -16.47
CA ALA A 129 0.17 11.56 -15.59
C ALA A 129 0.73 10.16 -15.26
N PRO A 130 1.30 9.39 -16.20
CA PRO A 130 1.85 8.06 -15.89
C PRO A 130 3.02 8.07 -14.89
N ILE A 131 3.75 9.19 -14.75
CA ILE A 131 4.91 9.27 -13.87
C ILE A 131 4.53 9.10 -12.40
N PHE A 132 3.29 9.44 -12.04
CA PHE A 132 2.80 9.27 -10.67
C PHE A 132 2.74 7.80 -10.24
N GLN A 133 2.63 6.86 -11.18
CA GLN A 133 2.62 5.42 -10.88
C GLN A 133 3.91 4.94 -10.20
N GLN A 134 5.03 5.64 -10.38
CA GLN A 134 6.31 5.30 -9.74
C GLN A 134 6.29 5.51 -8.22
N PHE A 135 5.39 6.38 -7.70
CA PHE A 135 5.38 6.71 -6.27
C PHE A 135 4.91 5.55 -5.39
N ASN A 136 3.98 4.72 -5.85
CA ASN A 136 3.57 3.56 -5.05
C ASN A 136 4.74 2.58 -4.82
N PRO A 137 5.41 1.99 -5.84
CA PRO A 137 6.54 1.10 -5.61
C PRO A 137 7.70 1.80 -4.86
N PHE A 138 7.94 3.08 -5.13
CA PHE A 138 8.93 3.86 -4.38
C PHE A 138 8.61 3.88 -2.88
N PHE A 139 7.38 4.28 -2.51
CA PHE A 139 6.97 4.34 -1.12
C PHE A 139 6.86 2.95 -0.47
N VAL A 140 6.45 1.91 -1.19
CA VAL A 140 6.48 0.53 -0.68
C VAL A 140 7.89 0.19 -0.20
N VAL A 141 8.90 0.41 -1.04
CA VAL A 141 10.29 0.10 -0.69
C VAL A 141 10.81 1.02 0.41
N ALA A 142 10.60 2.33 0.32
CA ALA A 142 11.11 3.30 1.28
C ALA A 142 10.45 3.18 2.67
N LEU A 143 9.14 2.89 2.74
CA LEU A 143 8.39 2.81 4.00
C LEU A 143 8.44 1.43 4.65
N THR A 144 8.80 0.37 3.93
CA THR A 144 8.90 -0.98 4.51
C THR A 144 9.78 -1.03 5.76
N PRO A 145 11.04 -0.55 5.76
CA PRO A 145 11.86 -0.56 6.97
C PRO A 145 11.28 0.32 8.08
N VAL A 146 10.62 1.45 7.73
CA VAL A 146 9.94 2.33 8.71
C VAL A 146 8.79 1.57 9.38
N SER A 147 7.93 0.93 8.60
CA SER A 147 6.82 0.12 9.08
C SER A 147 7.32 -1.02 9.99
N MET A 148 8.37 -1.73 9.57
CA MET A 148 8.99 -2.79 10.37
C MET A 148 9.55 -2.26 11.69
N ALA A 149 10.17 -1.08 11.71
CA ALA A 149 10.70 -0.48 12.93
C ALA A 149 9.57 -0.07 13.89
N ILE A 150 8.48 0.53 13.37
CA ILE A 150 7.32 0.92 14.17
C ILE A 150 6.69 -0.32 14.82
N PHE A 151 6.34 -1.34 14.03
CA PHE A 151 5.69 -2.55 14.56
C PHE A 151 6.63 -3.38 15.42
N GLY A 152 7.91 -3.47 15.09
CA GLY A 152 8.91 -4.10 15.93
C GLY A 152 9.07 -3.40 17.29
N ALA A 153 8.99 -2.07 17.33
CA ALA A 153 9.01 -1.32 18.59
C ALA A 153 7.73 -1.54 19.42
N LEU A 154 6.57 -1.61 18.76
CA LEU A 154 5.28 -1.91 19.41
C LEU A 154 5.26 -3.35 19.94
N SER A 155 5.78 -4.31 19.17
CA SER A 155 5.88 -5.72 19.55
C SER A 155 6.75 -5.90 20.80
N ARG A 156 7.92 -5.26 20.85
CA ARG A 156 8.79 -5.28 22.05
C ARG A 156 8.11 -4.73 23.30
N LYS A 157 7.12 -3.84 23.14
CA LYS A 157 6.31 -3.29 24.25
C LYS A 157 5.04 -4.10 24.52
N GLY A 158 4.79 -5.20 23.83
CA GLY A 158 3.55 -5.97 23.91
C GLY A 158 2.29 -5.20 23.46
N LYS A 159 2.46 -4.17 22.64
CA LYS A 159 1.38 -3.28 22.17
C LYS A 159 1.14 -3.37 20.66
N GLU A 160 1.71 -4.37 20.00
CA GLU A 160 1.51 -4.57 18.56
C GLU A 160 0.04 -4.92 18.27
N PRO A 161 -0.63 -4.19 17.38
CA PRO A 161 -2.01 -4.52 16.98
C PRO A 161 -2.07 -5.90 16.32
N SER A 162 -3.16 -6.64 16.56
CA SER A 162 -3.44 -7.89 15.85
C SER A 162 -3.55 -7.67 14.34
N ALA A 163 -3.37 -8.75 13.54
CA ALA A 163 -3.49 -8.65 12.09
C ALA A 163 -4.84 -8.06 11.62
N PRO A 164 -6.01 -8.47 12.16
CA PRO A 164 -7.27 -7.82 11.82
C PRO A 164 -7.33 -6.33 12.20
N ARG A 165 -6.70 -5.91 13.32
CA ARG A 165 -6.62 -4.48 13.68
C ARG A 165 -5.79 -3.68 12.69
N LYS A 166 -4.66 -4.23 12.23
CA LYS A 166 -3.83 -3.59 11.20
C LYS A 166 -4.60 -3.41 9.89
N ILE A 167 -5.41 -4.41 9.51
CA ILE A 167 -6.30 -4.31 8.33
C ILE A 167 -7.29 -3.14 8.52
N GLY A 168 -7.96 -3.05 9.66
CA GLY A 168 -8.88 -1.95 9.95
C GLY A 168 -8.20 -0.57 9.96
N LEU A 169 -7.00 -0.47 10.55
CA LEU A 169 -6.19 0.74 10.51
C LEU A 169 -5.78 1.10 9.09
N GLY A 170 -5.44 0.12 8.23
CA GLY A 170 -5.15 0.33 6.82
C GLY A 170 -6.31 1.00 6.09
N MET A 171 -7.56 0.59 6.38
CA MET A 171 -8.75 1.23 5.81
C MET A 171 -8.91 2.69 6.27
N LEU A 172 -8.64 2.99 7.54
CA LEU A 172 -8.68 4.36 8.05
C LEU A 172 -7.60 5.24 7.40
N VAL A 173 -6.40 4.70 7.24
CA VAL A 173 -5.30 5.40 6.56
C VAL A 173 -5.65 5.66 5.09
N ALA A 174 -6.24 4.67 4.39
CA ALA A 174 -6.71 4.87 3.01
C ALA A 174 -7.78 5.98 2.93
N ALA A 175 -8.72 6.01 3.88
CA ALA A 175 -9.69 7.11 3.96
C ALA A 175 -9.00 8.48 4.10
N CYS A 176 -7.94 8.60 4.92
CA CYS A 176 -7.16 9.83 5.03
C CYS A 176 -6.51 10.24 3.69
N GLY A 177 -6.03 9.28 2.89
CA GLY A 177 -5.51 9.56 1.54
C GLY A 177 -6.56 10.19 0.62
N PHE A 178 -7.80 9.67 0.62
CA PHE A 178 -8.88 10.26 -0.17
C PHE A 178 -9.43 11.56 0.40
N ILE A 179 -9.33 11.79 1.71
CA ILE A 179 -9.61 13.09 2.33
C ILE A 179 -8.63 14.15 1.82
N LEU A 180 -7.34 13.83 1.64
CA LEU A 180 -6.38 14.73 0.99
C LEU A 180 -6.84 15.09 -0.42
N MET A 181 -7.31 14.12 -1.20
CA MET A 181 -7.86 14.38 -2.54
C MET A 181 -9.12 15.23 -2.52
N MET A 182 -10.00 15.05 -1.52
CA MET A 182 -11.15 15.96 -1.34
C MET A 182 -10.69 17.40 -1.13
N PHE A 183 -9.71 17.61 -0.25
CA PHE A 183 -9.18 18.96 0.01
C PHE A 183 -8.52 19.59 -1.21
N SER A 184 -7.76 18.81 -1.98
CA SER A 184 -7.13 19.28 -3.23
C SER A 184 -8.16 19.69 -4.29
N SER A 185 -9.37 19.17 -4.18
CA SER A 185 -10.44 19.33 -5.20
C SER A 185 -11.43 20.43 -4.87
N PHE A 186 -11.34 21.07 -3.72
CA PHE A 186 -12.23 22.19 -3.39
C PHE A 186 -11.98 23.39 -4.31
N GLY A 187 -13.05 23.85 -4.95
CA GLY A 187 -12.99 24.97 -5.88
C GLY A 187 -12.53 24.61 -7.29
N LEU A 188 -12.22 23.34 -7.57
CA LEU A 188 -11.95 22.86 -8.93
C LEU A 188 -13.27 22.66 -9.70
N LEU A 189 -13.17 22.77 -11.01
CA LEU A 189 -14.26 22.47 -11.94
C LEU A 189 -14.59 20.96 -11.90
N THR A 190 -15.74 20.59 -12.47
CA THR A 190 -16.01 19.18 -12.80
C THR A 190 -15.05 18.72 -13.89
N PRO A 191 -14.76 17.41 -14.04
CA PRO A 191 -13.88 16.92 -15.10
C PRO A 191 -14.31 17.35 -16.50
N GLU A 192 -15.62 17.37 -16.79
CA GLU A 192 -16.15 17.85 -18.08
C GLU A 192 -15.84 19.32 -18.29
N ALA A 193 -16.18 20.19 -17.33
CA ALA A 193 -15.91 21.62 -17.40
C ALA A 193 -14.40 21.93 -17.44
N GLN A 194 -13.56 21.14 -16.76
CA GLN A 194 -12.10 21.27 -16.82
C GLN A 194 -11.57 20.94 -18.21
N SER A 195 -12.10 19.91 -18.86
CA SER A 195 -11.73 19.56 -20.24
C SER A 195 -12.03 20.70 -21.21
N GLU A 196 -13.18 21.35 -21.09
CA GLU A 196 -13.52 22.54 -21.88
C GLU A 196 -12.57 23.71 -21.56
N ALA A 197 -12.29 23.95 -20.28
CA ALA A 197 -11.37 25.00 -19.84
C ALA A 197 -9.92 24.77 -20.36
N ILE A 198 -9.46 23.52 -20.43
CA ILE A 198 -8.16 23.18 -21.03
C ILE A 198 -8.12 23.58 -22.51
N GLN A 199 -9.17 23.25 -23.26
CA GLN A 199 -9.30 23.65 -24.70
C GLN A 199 -9.34 25.16 -24.89
N ALA A 200 -9.99 25.86 -23.96
CA ALA A 200 -10.08 27.31 -23.95
C ALA A 200 -8.82 28.04 -23.43
N GLY A 201 -7.85 27.28 -22.86
CA GLY A 201 -6.65 27.87 -22.26
C GLY A 201 -6.90 28.60 -20.93
N THR A 202 -8.01 28.29 -20.23
CA THR A 202 -8.44 28.93 -18.98
C THR A 202 -8.41 27.97 -17.78
N ALA A 203 -7.94 26.73 -17.97
CA ALA A 203 -7.87 25.71 -16.92
C ALA A 203 -6.95 26.11 -15.76
N SER A 204 -7.36 25.74 -14.56
CA SER A 204 -6.53 25.84 -13.35
C SER A 204 -5.98 24.47 -12.95
N PHE A 205 -4.74 24.45 -12.44
CA PHE A 205 -4.05 23.24 -12.04
C PHE A 205 -3.57 23.34 -10.59
N VAL A 206 -3.58 22.20 -9.91
CA VAL A 206 -3.03 22.09 -8.55
C VAL A 206 -1.61 21.52 -8.55
N SER A 207 -0.88 21.71 -7.44
CA SER A 207 0.46 21.17 -7.28
C SER A 207 0.47 19.63 -7.31
N PRO A 208 1.45 19.01 -7.97
CA PRO A 208 1.71 17.57 -7.91
C PRO A 208 1.84 17.00 -6.51
N ASN A 209 2.21 17.83 -5.52
CA ASN A 209 2.40 17.39 -4.13
C ASN A 209 1.13 16.79 -3.50
N TRP A 210 -0.06 17.19 -3.94
CA TRP A 210 -1.31 16.58 -3.49
C TRP A 210 -1.36 15.09 -3.83
N LEU A 211 -1.04 14.74 -5.08
CA LEU A 211 -0.98 13.35 -5.51
C LEU A 211 0.16 12.60 -4.83
N ILE A 212 1.38 13.16 -4.78
CA ILE A 212 2.53 12.53 -4.12
C ILE A 212 2.18 12.21 -2.67
N SER A 213 1.57 13.16 -1.93
CA SER A 213 1.13 12.96 -0.55
C SER A 213 0.05 11.89 -0.43
N THR A 214 -0.89 11.83 -1.37
CA THR A 214 -1.92 10.81 -1.41
C THR A 214 -1.32 9.43 -1.64
N TYR A 215 -0.40 9.27 -2.59
CA TYR A 215 0.33 8.01 -2.81
C TYR A 215 1.09 7.57 -1.56
N LEU A 216 1.75 8.50 -0.85
CA LEU A 216 2.43 8.21 0.42
C LEU A 216 1.46 7.61 1.45
N VAL A 217 0.32 8.26 1.67
CA VAL A 217 -0.68 7.83 2.66
C VAL A 217 -1.32 6.50 2.25
N LEU A 218 -1.73 6.36 0.98
CA LEU A 218 -2.32 5.12 0.47
C LEU A 218 -1.35 3.94 0.58
N THR A 219 -0.07 4.14 0.25
CA THR A 219 0.96 3.11 0.38
C THR A 219 1.19 2.71 1.84
N PHE A 220 1.13 3.66 2.77
CA PHE A 220 1.20 3.30 4.18
C PHE A 220 0.00 2.46 4.62
N GLY A 221 -1.21 2.76 4.13
CA GLY A 221 -2.40 1.92 4.29
C GLY A 221 -2.22 0.52 3.71
N GLU A 222 -1.61 0.40 2.54
CA GLU A 222 -1.28 -0.88 1.90
C GLU A 222 -0.33 -1.72 2.74
N LEU A 223 0.74 -1.12 3.27
CA LEU A 223 1.71 -1.81 4.13
C LEU A 223 1.09 -2.32 5.44
N LEU A 224 0.03 -1.67 5.94
CA LEU A 224 -0.73 -2.14 7.08
C LEU A 224 -1.63 -3.33 6.75
N LEU A 225 -2.20 -3.37 5.55
CA LEU A 225 -3.24 -4.33 5.18
C LEU A 225 -2.66 -5.55 4.45
N SER A 226 -1.88 -5.32 3.39
CA SER A 226 -1.54 -6.38 2.43
C SER A 226 -0.69 -7.50 3.05
N PRO A 227 0.45 -7.23 3.73
CA PRO A 227 1.24 -8.28 4.35
C PRO A 227 0.51 -8.98 5.50
N MET A 228 -0.29 -8.22 6.26
CA MET A 228 -1.01 -8.75 7.41
C MET A 228 -2.20 -9.59 6.99
N GLY A 229 -2.88 -9.23 5.91
CA GLY A 229 -3.99 -10.00 5.35
C GLY A 229 -3.56 -11.37 4.86
N ILE A 230 -2.51 -11.44 4.04
CA ILE A 230 -1.95 -12.71 3.56
C ILE A 230 -1.46 -13.57 4.73
N SER A 231 -0.77 -12.97 5.71
CA SER A 231 -0.32 -13.67 6.92
C SER A 231 -1.49 -14.21 7.73
N PHE A 232 -2.55 -13.41 7.91
CA PHE A 232 -3.77 -13.83 8.61
C PHE A 232 -4.44 -15.00 7.93
N VAL A 233 -4.63 -14.94 6.60
CA VAL A 233 -5.20 -16.07 5.82
C VAL A 233 -4.35 -17.32 5.99
N SER A 234 -3.03 -17.22 5.87
CA SER A 234 -2.12 -18.36 5.99
C SER A 234 -2.15 -19.02 7.38
N LYS A 235 -2.35 -18.24 8.44
CA LYS A 235 -2.41 -18.74 9.83
C LYS A 235 -3.76 -19.31 10.21
N VAL A 236 -4.84 -18.63 9.82
CA VAL A 236 -6.21 -18.96 10.25
C VAL A 236 -6.83 -20.04 9.38
N ALA A 237 -6.43 -20.14 8.11
CA ALA A 237 -7.02 -21.11 7.19
C ALA A 237 -6.90 -22.55 7.71
N PRO A 238 -8.00 -23.30 7.75
CA PRO A 238 -7.95 -24.71 8.12
C PRO A 238 -7.00 -25.47 7.18
N PRO A 239 -6.16 -26.40 7.69
CA PRO A 239 -5.13 -27.07 6.90
C PRO A 239 -5.67 -27.69 5.61
N LYS A 240 -6.84 -28.33 5.66
CA LYS A 240 -7.52 -28.95 4.52
C LYS A 240 -7.91 -27.94 3.43
N TYR A 241 -8.21 -26.68 3.80
CA TYR A 241 -8.73 -25.65 2.90
C TYR A 241 -7.74 -24.50 2.68
N LYS A 242 -6.50 -24.64 3.12
CA LYS A 242 -5.50 -23.55 3.10
C LYS A 242 -5.30 -22.98 1.69
N GLY A 243 -5.11 -23.83 0.68
CA GLY A 243 -4.97 -23.40 -0.72
C GLY A 243 -6.22 -22.68 -1.24
N MET A 244 -7.41 -23.19 -0.91
CA MET A 244 -8.68 -22.57 -1.29
C MET A 244 -8.85 -21.17 -0.64
N MET A 245 -8.52 -21.02 0.63
CA MET A 245 -8.59 -19.73 1.32
C MET A 245 -7.56 -18.72 0.78
N MET A 246 -6.35 -19.17 0.46
CA MET A 246 -5.36 -18.33 -0.23
C MET A 246 -5.85 -17.90 -1.62
N GLY A 247 -6.48 -18.80 -2.38
CA GLY A 247 -7.18 -18.47 -3.63
C GLY A 247 -8.30 -17.46 -3.43
N GLY A 248 -9.07 -17.60 -2.34
CA GLY A 248 -10.14 -16.66 -1.94
C GLY A 248 -9.63 -15.23 -1.72
N TRP A 249 -8.44 -15.06 -1.17
CA TRP A 249 -7.79 -13.75 -1.06
C TRP A 249 -7.58 -13.10 -2.44
N PHE A 250 -7.08 -13.86 -3.42
CA PHE A 250 -6.87 -13.34 -4.78
C PHE A 250 -8.19 -13.08 -5.50
N VAL A 251 -9.23 -13.90 -5.27
CA VAL A 251 -10.58 -13.65 -5.78
C VAL A 251 -11.13 -12.34 -5.20
N ALA A 252 -10.98 -12.11 -3.90
CA ALA A 252 -11.39 -10.85 -3.27
C ALA A 252 -10.63 -9.64 -3.88
N THR A 253 -9.33 -9.78 -4.10
CA THR A 253 -8.53 -8.76 -4.79
C THR A 253 -9.06 -8.49 -6.21
N ALA A 254 -9.34 -9.54 -6.98
CA ALA A 254 -9.85 -9.41 -8.35
C ALA A 254 -11.23 -8.72 -8.40
N ILE A 255 -12.14 -9.06 -7.46
CA ILE A 255 -13.43 -8.38 -7.33
C ILE A 255 -13.22 -6.90 -7.00
N GLY A 256 -12.32 -6.58 -6.07
CA GLY A 256 -11.98 -5.20 -5.73
C GLY A 256 -11.48 -4.42 -6.95
N ASN A 257 -10.57 -5.02 -7.72
CA ASN A 257 -10.05 -4.43 -8.95
C ASN A 257 -11.16 -4.15 -9.99
N TYR A 258 -12.10 -5.08 -10.13
CA TYR A 258 -13.25 -4.86 -11.02
C TYR A 258 -14.14 -3.70 -10.53
N LEU A 259 -14.39 -3.61 -9.23
CA LEU A 259 -15.19 -2.54 -8.62
C LEU A 259 -14.50 -1.16 -8.68
N THR A 260 -13.21 -1.08 -8.99
CA THR A 260 -12.50 0.18 -9.21
C THR A 260 -13.20 1.04 -10.27
N ALA A 261 -13.84 0.42 -11.27
CA ALA A 261 -14.60 1.10 -12.31
C ALA A 261 -15.78 1.95 -11.77
N VAL A 262 -16.30 1.66 -10.58
CA VAL A 262 -17.42 2.44 -9.98
C VAL A 262 -17.07 3.92 -9.83
N ALA A 263 -15.85 4.24 -9.41
CA ALA A 263 -15.39 5.60 -9.27
C ALA A 263 -15.24 6.29 -10.66
N ALA A 264 -14.83 5.53 -11.68
CA ALA A 264 -14.75 6.05 -13.05
C ALA A 264 -16.13 6.37 -13.66
N TRP A 265 -17.18 5.63 -13.30
CA TRP A 265 -18.54 5.88 -13.77
C TRP A 265 -19.13 7.20 -13.25
N ILE A 266 -18.67 7.65 -12.08
CA ILE A 266 -19.10 8.94 -11.52
C ILE A 266 -18.11 10.07 -11.84
N TRP A 267 -17.03 9.77 -12.58
CA TRP A 267 -16.10 10.76 -13.11
C TRP A 267 -16.70 11.43 -14.33
N GLY A 268 -16.66 12.74 -14.38
CA GLY A 268 -17.22 13.54 -15.50
C GLY A 268 -18.10 14.66 -14.97
N ASP A 269 -19.38 14.43 -14.80
CA ASP A 269 -20.36 15.42 -14.40
C ASP A 269 -20.33 15.78 -12.91
N MET A 270 -19.82 14.86 -12.08
CA MET A 270 -19.84 15.04 -10.63
C MET A 270 -18.66 15.91 -10.14
N PRO A 271 -18.89 16.80 -9.17
CA PRO A 271 -17.81 17.49 -8.48
C PRO A 271 -16.83 16.49 -7.89
N LEU A 272 -15.52 16.73 -8.06
CA LEU A 272 -14.45 15.82 -7.65
C LEU A 272 -14.52 15.44 -6.18
N TRP A 273 -14.88 16.37 -5.29
CA TRP A 273 -15.00 16.08 -3.86
C TRP A 273 -16.06 15.00 -3.55
N ILE A 274 -17.08 14.84 -4.41
CA ILE A 274 -18.06 13.74 -4.30
C ILE A 274 -17.41 12.42 -4.67
N VAL A 275 -16.64 12.37 -5.75
CA VAL A 275 -15.92 11.15 -6.17
C VAL A 275 -15.02 10.65 -5.06
N TRP A 276 -14.19 11.53 -4.50
CA TRP A 276 -13.32 11.20 -3.38
C TRP A 276 -14.12 10.88 -2.11
N GLY A 277 -15.22 11.59 -1.87
CA GLY A 277 -16.13 11.35 -0.74
C GLY A 277 -16.75 9.95 -0.74
N VAL A 278 -17.10 9.41 -1.90
CA VAL A 278 -17.56 8.02 -2.05
C VAL A 278 -16.47 7.06 -1.61
N LEU A 279 -15.21 7.26 -2.03
CA LEU A 279 -14.09 6.41 -1.64
C LEU A 279 -13.78 6.51 -0.14
N VAL A 280 -13.83 7.72 0.43
CA VAL A 280 -13.75 7.93 1.90
C VAL A 280 -14.85 7.13 2.60
N GLY A 281 -16.10 7.26 2.14
CA GLY A 281 -17.25 6.55 2.71
C GLY A 281 -17.07 5.03 2.68
N VAL A 282 -16.64 4.48 1.55
CA VAL A 282 -16.36 3.05 1.39
C VAL A 282 -15.28 2.58 2.37
N CYS A 283 -14.19 3.33 2.50
CA CYS A 283 -13.10 3.00 3.43
C CYS A 283 -13.57 3.07 4.89
N LEU A 284 -14.34 4.10 5.29
CA LEU A 284 -14.83 4.26 6.65
C LEU A 284 -15.86 3.19 7.02
N VAL A 285 -16.81 2.87 6.12
CA VAL A 285 -17.80 1.79 6.34
C VAL A 285 -17.08 0.46 6.51
N SER A 286 -16.07 0.17 5.68
CA SER A 286 -15.27 -1.05 5.79
C SER A 286 -14.46 -1.10 7.08
N ALA A 287 -13.91 0.04 7.53
CA ALA A 287 -13.23 0.14 8.83
C ALA A 287 -14.19 -0.13 9.99
N VAL A 288 -15.36 0.51 10.00
CA VAL A 288 -16.40 0.27 11.02
C VAL A 288 -16.83 -1.21 11.02
N PHE A 289 -17.02 -1.79 9.84
CA PHE A 289 -17.40 -3.19 9.72
C PHE A 289 -16.35 -4.11 10.34
N ILE A 290 -15.06 -4.00 9.98
CA ILE A 290 -14.02 -4.88 10.53
C ILE A 290 -13.86 -4.69 12.04
N PHE A 291 -13.95 -3.46 12.54
CA PHE A 291 -13.87 -3.20 13.97
C PHE A 291 -15.09 -3.77 14.73
N SER A 292 -16.29 -3.80 14.14
CA SER A 292 -17.49 -4.40 14.72
C SER A 292 -17.37 -5.91 14.92
N VAL A 293 -16.67 -6.61 13.99
CA VAL A 293 -16.45 -8.06 14.06
C VAL A 293 -15.12 -8.46 14.69
N MET A 294 -14.35 -7.48 15.20
CA MET A 294 -12.97 -7.67 15.68
C MET A 294 -12.82 -8.79 16.70
N LYS A 295 -13.71 -8.84 17.70
CA LYS A 295 -13.68 -9.90 18.73
C LYS A 295 -13.78 -11.30 18.14
N LYS A 296 -14.56 -11.46 17.06
CA LYS A 296 -14.71 -12.74 16.36
C LYS A 296 -13.46 -13.10 15.58
N LEU A 297 -12.82 -12.11 14.95
CA LEU A 297 -11.59 -12.31 14.17
C LEU A 297 -10.40 -12.64 15.09
N GLU A 298 -10.27 -11.94 16.21
CA GLU A 298 -9.18 -12.16 17.17
C GLU A 298 -9.29 -13.49 17.92
N LYS A 299 -10.49 -14.08 18.00
CA LYS A 299 -10.69 -15.39 18.64
C LYS A 299 -10.07 -16.55 17.84
N VAL A 300 -9.93 -16.41 16.53
CA VAL A 300 -9.43 -17.45 15.63
C VAL A 300 -8.02 -17.16 15.09
N ALA A 301 -7.43 -15.97 15.44
CA ALA A 301 -6.14 -15.47 14.98
C ALA A 301 -4.92 -16.17 15.60
#